data_8cd7bb28fda3b94da2e69941f5a7bdfa
#
_entry.id   8cd7bb28fda3b94da2e69941f5a7bdfa
#
_cell.length_a   1.000
_cell.length_b   1.000
_cell.length_c   1.000
_cell.angle_alpha   90.00
_cell.angle_beta   90.00
_cell.angle_gamma   90.00
#
_symmetry.space_group_name_H-M   'P 1'
#
loop_
_entity.id
_entity.type
_entity.pdbx_description
1 polymer ?
#
loop_
_entity_poly.entity_id
_entity_poly.type
_entity_poly.pdbx_seq_one_letter_code
_entity_poly.pdbx_strand_id
1 'polypeptide(L)'
;MYPMLREDVSLSKIKDQNSGKTRYFVKNGIEYRFEIGRSIYKALLDADGTKPLALPNKGKKIIPRLKRDRLIHTSRLVHLGSAFFGFILLPVGNDVRKIRGLFRLLNAVLPVASLLFFIAGLSVKLFGNTCGVYPENTHIIIWLYYLICWFSILLHEIGHMNAGIAYGYKVCSVGVLFIGILPIGAYVSCNEKMSYKKNFSSKEKIQFYLSGIESNIMMAGILLLASFVLDSYLSETLVMCANVNILLAILNSLPAMGLDGEKALSAFLGIDSIFFASLEWLLDKHRRKSLLRHGIVGYACSAFFGSILVTQILVVLYILSNYVILIYEAVKYIF
;
A
#
# COMPACT_ATOMS: atom_id res chain seq x y z
N MET A 1 5.33 -22.44 4.02
CA MET A 1 5.16 -21.62 2.81
C MET A 1 6.15 -22.11 1.76
N TYR A 2 5.74 -22.19 0.50
CA TYR A 2 6.64 -22.55 -0.59
C TYR A 2 7.58 -21.38 -0.91
N PRO A 3 8.69 -21.64 -1.64
CA PRO A 3 9.63 -20.60 -2.00
C PRO A 3 8.97 -19.47 -2.80
N MET A 4 9.23 -18.23 -2.41
CA MET A 4 8.80 -17.02 -3.09
C MET A 4 10.00 -16.18 -3.49
N LEU A 5 9.95 -15.58 -4.68
CA LEU A 5 10.97 -14.64 -5.13
C LEU A 5 10.94 -13.40 -4.23
N ARG A 6 12.12 -12.92 -3.83
CA ARG A 6 12.20 -11.68 -3.04
C ARG A 6 11.80 -10.47 -3.90
N GLU A 7 11.25 -9.47 -3.26
CA GLU A 7 10.70 -8.26 -3.91
C GLU A 7 11.78 -7.42 -4.59
N ASP A 8 12.98 -7.42 -4.01
CA ASP A 8 14.15 -6.71 -4.54
C ASP A 8 14.84 -7.45 -5.71
N VAL A 9 14.41 -8.67 -6.01
CA VAL A 9 14.99 -9.48 -7.09
C VAL A 9 14.29 -9.21 -8.43
N SER A 10 15.07 -8.97 -9.46
CA SER A 10 14.60 -8.83 -10.83
C SER A 10 15.20 -9.88 -11.75
N LEU A 11 14.37 -10.39 -12.67
CA LEU A 11 14.76 -11.36 -13.67
C LEU A 11 14.75 -10.71 -15.05
N SER A 12 15.79 -10.94 -15.83
CA SER A 12 15.90 -10.41 -17.18
C SER A 12 16.42 -11.46 -18.16
N LYS A 13 15.99 -11.35 -19.42
CA LYS A 13 16.52 -12.14 -20.54
C LYS A 13 17.08 -11.18 -21.59
N ILE A 14 18.27 -11.44 -22.08
CA ILE A 14 18.93 -10.65 -23.10
C ILE A 14 19.27 -11.58 -24.27
N LYS A 15 18.84 -11.20 -25.47
CA LYS A 15 19.25 -11.89 -26.70
C LYS A 15 20.55 -11.27 -27.17
N ASP A 16 21.59 -12.05 -27.24
CA ASP A 16 22.88 -11.64 -27.76
C ASP A 16 22.73 -11.40 -29.27
N GLN A 17 23.02 -10.19 -29.71
CA GLN A 17 22.89 -9.79 -31.12
C GLN A 17 23.83 -10.54 -32.05
N ASN A 18 25.03 -10.93 -31.58
CA ASN A 18 26.05 -11.58 -32.37
C ASN A 18 25.84 -13.10 -32.47
N SER A 19 25.45 -13.74 -31.37
CA SER A 19 25.31 -15.21 -31.31
C SER A 19 23.87 -15.69 -31.45
N GLY A 20 22.87 -14.80 -31.39
CA GLY A 20 21.45 -15.12 -31.38
C GLY A 20 20.98 -15.86 -30.08
N LYS A 21 21.92 -16.19 -29.18
CA LYS A 21 21.62 -16.93 -27.95
C LYS A 21 20.96 -16.04 -26.92
N THR A 22 19.97 -16.60 -26.21
CA THR A 22 19.30 -15.90 -25.11
C THR A 22 20.01 -16.26 -23.80
N ARG A 23 20.51 -15.24 -23.10
CA ARG A 23 21.10 -15.36 -21.76
C ARG A 23 20.08 -14.89 -20.72
N TYR A 24 20.10 -15.51 -19.56
CA TYR A 24 19.18 -15.27 -18.46
C TYR A 24 19.93 -14.73 -17.25
N PHE A 25 19.41 -13.64 -16.68
CA PHE A 25 20.07 -12.96 -15.57
C PHE A 25 19.11 -12.77 -14.40
N VAL A 26 19.64 -12.84 -13.22
CA VAL A 26 18.99 -12.42 -11.97
C VAL A 26 19.80 -11.29 -11.35
N LYS A 27 19.11 -10.25 -10.89
CA LYS A 27 19.68 -9.14 -10.15
C LYS A 27 19.08 -9.13 -8.76
N ASN A 28 19.94 -9.11 -7.74
CA ASN A 28 19.56 -9.03 -6.34
C ASN A 28 19.79 -7.60 -5.84
N GLY A 29 18.73 -6.85 -5.53
CA GLY A 29 18.87 -5.46 -5.10
C GLY A 29 19.62 -4.58 -6.10
N ILE A 30 20.54 -3.76 -5.61
CA ILE A 30 21.32 -2.81 -6.41
C ILE A 30 22.63 -3.41 -6.93
N GLU A 31 23.19 -4.46 -6.27
CA GLU A 31 24.62 -4.75 -6.36
C GLU A 31 25.02 -5.93 -7.24
N TYR A 32 24.22 -6.99 -7.36
CA TYR A 32 24.68 -8.20 -8.02
C TYR A 32 23.79 -8.68 -9.15
N ARG A 33 24.41 -8.85 -10.33
CA ARG A 33 23.78 -9.46 -11.50
C ARG A 33 24.50 -10.77 -11.82
N PHE A 34 23.73 -11.88 -11.80
CA PHE A 34 24.24 -13.21 -12.10
C PHE A 34 23.61 -13.76 -13.38
N GLU A 35 24.42 -14.45 -14.18
CA GLU A 35 23.88 -15.28 -15.26
C GLU A 35 23.39 -16.60 -14.67
N ILE A 36 22.18 -17.03 -15.03
CA ILE A 36 21.55 -18.26 -14.56
C ILE A 36 21.04 -19.09 -15.73
N GLY A 37 20.93 -20.42 -15.50
CA GLY A 37 20.38 -21.32 -16.50
C GLY A 37 18.88 -21.08 -16.74
N ARG A 38 18.39 -21.36 -17.95
CA ARG A 38 17.00 -21.20 -18.36
C ARG A 38 16.00 -21.89 -17.43
N SER A 39 16.35 -23.09 -16.90
CA SER A 39 15.48 -23.83 -15.97
C SER A 39 15.34 -23.13 -14.63
N ILE A 40 16.43 -22.56 -14.09
CA ILE A 40 16.41 -21.79 -12.84
C ILE A 40 15.63 -20.48 -13.05
N TYR A 41 15.84 -19.82 -14.19
CA TYR A 41 15.10 -18.61 -14.54
C TYR A 41 13.58 -18.85 -14.55
N LYS A 42 13.13 -19.94 -15.21
CA LYS A 42 11.70 -20.30 -15.22
C LYS A 42 11.19 -20.61 -13.81
N ALA A 43 11.93 -21.41 -13.03
CA ALA A 43 11.54 -21.75 -11.67
C ALA A 43 11.43 -20.50 -10.76
N LEU A 44 12.35 -19.52 -10.91
CA LEU A 44 12.27 -18.26 -10.17
C LEU A 44 11.10 -17.37 -10.63
N LEU A 45 10.76 -17.38 -11.91
CA LEU A 45 9.56 -16.71 -12.42
C LEU A 45 8.27 -17.23 -11.77
N ASP A 46 8.22 -18.55 -11.54
CA ASP A 46 7.06 -19.24 -10.97
C ASP A 46 7.10 -19.29 -9.43
N ALA A 47 8.14 -18.73 -8.80
CA ALA A 47 8.31 -18.70 -7.36
C ALA A 47 7.40 -17.66 -6.69
N ASP A 48 6.13 -18.02 -6.50
CA ASP A 48 5.07 -17.16 -5.96
C ASP A 48 4.63 -17.52 -4.51
N GLY A 49 5.30 -18.48 -3.89
CA GLY A 49 5.00 -18.91 -2.52
C GLY A 49 3.78 -19.85 -2.40
N THR A 50 3.04 -20.11 -3.48
CA THR A 50 1.84 -20.96 -3.47
C THR A 50 2.12 -22.39 -3.87
N LYS A 51 3.19 -22.62 -4.65
CA LYS A 51 3.56 -23.94 -5.21
C LYS A 51 5.04 -24.26 -4.97
N PRO A 52 5.43 -25.53 -4.92
CA PRO A 52 6.83 -25.91 -4.88
C PRO A 52 7.55 -25.47 -6.17
N LEU A 53 8.84 -25.10 -6.06
CA LEU A 53 9.66 -24.76 -7.21
C LEU A 53 9.80 -25.96 -8.16
N ALA A 54 9.42 -25.78 -9.41
CA ALA A 54 9.59 -26.76 -10.48
C ALA A 54 11.06 -26.78 -10.95
N LEU A 55 11.95 -27.33 -10.13
CA LEU A 55 13.36 -27.51 -10.46
C LEU A 55 13.60 -28.94 -10.98
N PRO A 56 14.44 -29.15 -12.01
CA PRO A 56 14.86 -30.48 -12.43
C PRO A 56 15.54 -31.20 -11.25
N ASN A 57 15.56 -32.53 -11.26
CA ASN A 57 15.99 -33.38 -10.12
C ASN A 57 17.34 -32.98 -9.50
N LYS A 58 18.29 -32.48 -10.31
CA LYS A 58 19.57 -31.90 -9.84
C LYS A 58 19.37 -30.52 -9.16
N GLY A 59 18.23 -29.85 -9.38
CA GLY A 59 17.96 -28.49 -8.91
C GLY A 59 17.53 -28.40 -7.45
N LYS A 60 17.09 -29.49 -6.80
CA LYS A 60 16.73 -29.45 -5.37
C LYS A 60 17.89 -29.02 -4.48
N LYS A 61 19.15 -29.38 -4.86
CA LYS A 61 20.36 -28.93 -4.17
C LYS A 61 20.65 -27.42 -4.33
N ILE A 62 20.01 -26.76 -5.28
CA ILE A 62 20.20 -25.32 -5.57
C ILE A 62 19.36 -24.45 -4.61
N ILE A 63 18.28 -24.95 -4.04
CA ILE A 63 17.41 -24.17 -3.12
C ILE A 63 18.18 -23.53 -1.96
N PRO A 64 19.08 -24.24 -1.24
CA PRO A 64 19.88 -23.61 -0.17
C PRO A 64 20.76 -22.48 -0.69
N ARG A 65 21.32 -22.63 -1.91
CA ARG A 65 22.11 -21.58 -2.56
C ARG A 65 21.26 -20.37 -2.91
N LEU A 66 20.08 -20.56 -3.50
CA LEU A 66 19.15 -19.47 -3.82
C LEU A 66 18.71 -18.69 -2.58
N LYS A 67 18.55 -19.38 -1.43
CA LYS A 67 18.29 -18.74 -0.13
C LYS A 67 19.49 -17.95 0.37
N ARG A 68 20.69 -18.56 0.33
CA ARG A 68 21.94 -17.91 0.74
C ARG A 68 22.23 -16.65 -0.09
N ASP A 69 21.99 -16.73 -1.40
CA ASP A 69 22.19 -15.63 -2.33
C ASP A 69 21.02 -14.62 -2.27
N ARG A 70 20.12 -14.76 -1.28
CA ARG A 70 18.97 -13.89 -1.02
C ARG A 70 18.04 -13.71 -2.23
N LEU A 71 17.88 -14.73 -3.06
CA LEU A 71 17.00 -14.68 -4.24
C LEU A 71 15.57 -15.12 -3.91
N ILE A 72 15.42 -16.05 -2.96
CA ILE A 72 14.13 -16.57 -2.51
C ILE A 72 14.04 -16.58 -0.99
N HIS A 73 12.82 -16.51 -0.49
CA HIS A 73 12.51 -16.75 0.92
C HIS A 73 11.39 -17.80 1.04
N THR A 74 11.36 -18.48 2.19
CA THR A 74 10.35 -19.49 2.52
C THR A 74 9.65 -19.17 3.85
N SER A 75 10.04 -18.09 4.49
CA SER A 75 9.44 -17.61 5.73
C SER A 75 8.25 -16.69 5.41
N ARG A 76 7.24 -16.70 6.27
CA ARG A 76 6.19 -15.68 6.25
C ARG A 76 6.69 -14.35 6.82
N LEU A 77 7.78 -14.38 7.57
CA LEU A 77 8.41 -13.18 8.12
C LEU A 77 9.40 -12.62 7.11
N VAL A 78 9.22 -11.39 6.69
CA VAL A 78 10.02 -10.68 5.69
C VAL A 78 10.57 -9.41 6.31
N HIS A 79 11.86 -9.15 6.11
CA HIS A 79 12.45 -7.86 6.45
C HIS A 79 12.11 -6.83 5.36
N LEU A 80 11.42 -5.75 5.73
CA LEU A 80 11.03 -4.66 4.84
C LEU A 80 11.88 -3.40 5.04
N GLY A 81 12.89 -3.47 5.91
CA GLY A 81 13.81 -2.39 6.25
C GLY A 81 14.53 -2.67 7.56
N SER A 82 15.31 -1.73 8.08
CA SER A 82 16.11 -1.93 9.29
C SER A 82 15.30 -2.20 10.56
N ALA A 83 14.09 -1.65 10.66
CA ALA A 83 13.23 -1.76 11.83
C ALA A 83 11.86 -2.41 11.53
N PHE A 84 11.53 -2.63 10.25
CA PHE A 84 10.23 -3.11 9.83
C PHE A 84 10.26 -4.58 9.43
N PHE A 85 9.27 -5.32 9.93
CA PHE A 85 9.05 -6.72 9.58
C PHE A 85 7.65 -6.86 8.96
N GLY A 86 7.56 -7.60 7.87
CA GLY A 86 6.29 -7.99 7.28
C GLY A 86 5.95 -9.43 7.62
N PHE A 87 4.71 -9.68 8.04
CA PHE A 87 4.19 -11.05 8.13
C PHE A 87 3.21 -11.28 6.99
N ILE A 88 3.55 -12.20 6.09
CA ILE A 88 2.73 -12.53 4.92
C ILE A 88 1.49 -13.31 5.38
N LEU A 89 0.32 -12.69 5.26
CA LEU A 89 -0.97 -13.35 5.48
C LEU A 89 -1.33 -14.22 4.29
N LEU A 90 -1.28 -13.64 3.08
CA LEU A 90 -1.71 -14.27 1.84
C LEU A 90 -0.65 -14.08 0.75
N PRO A 91 0.04 -15.15 0.30
CA PRO A 91 0.81 -15.10 -0.92
C PRO A 91 -0.13 -15.04 -2.13
N VAL A 92 0.12 -14.13 -3.07
CA VAL A 92 -0.68 -13.99 -4.29
C VAL A 92 -0.01 -14.75 -5.42
N GLY A 93 -0.67 -15.85 -5.85
CA GLY A 93 -0.15 -16.71 -6.90
C GLY A 93 -0.29 -16.11 -8.30
N ASN A 94 0.57 -16.55 -9.21
CA ASN A 94 0.53 -16.14 -10.62
C ASN A 94 -0.78 -16.51 -11.33
N ASP A 95 -1.55 -17.48 -10.80
CA ASP A 95 -2.84 -17.91 -11.35
C ASP A 95 -3.91 -16.81 -11.29
N VAL A 96 -3.75 -15.81 -10.42
CA VAL A 96 -4.63 -14.62 -10.35
C VAL A 96 -4.70 -13.89 -11.70
N ARG A 97 -3.67 -14.02 -12.53
CA ARG A 97 -3.68 -13.49 -13.91
C ARG A 97 -4.85 -14.02 -14.74
N LYS A 98 -5.30 -15.25 -14.51
CA LYS A 98 -6.40 -15.87 -15.26
C LYS A 98 -7.74 -15.15 -15.03
N ILE A 99 -7.91 -14.58 -13.84
CA ILE A 99 -9.13 -13.87 -13.44
C ILE A 99 -8.95 -12.34 -13.45
N ARG A 100 -7.91 -11.84 -14.12
CA ARG A 100 -7.63 -10.40 -14.23
C ARG A 100 -8.81 -9.58 -14.76
N GLY A 101 -9.66 -10.18 -15.62
CA GLY A 101 -10.86 -9.52 -16.11
C GLY A 101 -11.83 -9.15 -15.00
N LEU A 102 -12.01 -10.02 -13.99
CA LEU A 102 -12.81 -9.74 -12.81
C LEU A 102 -12.24 -8.57 -12.01
N PHE A 103 -10.91 -8.56 -11.78
CA PHE A 103 -10.25 -7.46 -11.06
C PHE A 103 -10.37 -6.12 -11.79
N ARG A 104 -10.35 -6.11 -13.12
CA ARG A 104 -10.62 -4.90 -13.91
C ARG A 104 -12.04 -4.38 -13.72
N LEU A 105 -13.02 -5.26 -13.72
CA LEU A 105 -14.41 -4.90 -13.45
C LEU A 105 -14.56 -4.33 -12.04
N LEU A 106 -14.04 -5.02 -11.03
CA LEU A 106 -14.07 -4.55 -9.64
C LEU A 106 -13.39 -3.18 -9.49
N ASN A 107 -12.23 -3.00 -10.12
CA ASN A 107 -11.51 -1.73 -10.06
C ASN A 107 -12.23 -0.60 -10.81
N ALA A 108 -12.99 -0.90 -11.85
CA ALA A 108 -13.80 0.10 -12.55
C ALA A 108 -15.06 0.50 -11.75
N VAL A 109 -15.62 -0.43 -10.98
CA VAL A 109 -16.82 -0.21 -10.16
C VAL A 109 -16.48 0.47 -8.84
N LEU A 110 -15.30 0.20 -8.26
CA LEU A 110 -14.91 0.66 -6.92
C LEU A 110 -15.06 2.17 -6.71
N PRO A 111 -14.60 3.08 -7.59
CA PRO A 111 -14.75 4.53 -7.40
C PRO A 111 -16.21 4.97 -7.31
N VAL A 112 -17.05 4.40 -8.20
CA VAL A 112 -18.50 4.73 -8.24
C VAL A 112 -19.19 4.16 -7.02
N ALA A 113 -18.92 2.90 -6.67
CA ALA A 113 -19.50 2.26 -5.50
C ALA A 113 -19.10 2.97 -4.20
N SER A 114 -17.82 3.34 -4.05
CA SER A 114 -17.33 4.07 -2.87
C SER A 114 -18.07 5.39 -2.69
N LEU A 115 -18.25 6.16 -3.75
CA LEU A 115 -18.97 7.42 -3.72
C LEU A 115 -20.46 7.24 -3.39
N LEU A 116 -21.12 6.26 -4.03
CA LEU A 116 -22.54 5.99 -3.78
C LEU A 116 -22.81 5.53 -2.35
N PHE A 117 -22.04 4.58 -1.84
CA PHE A 117 -22.19 4.12 -0.46
C PHE A 117 -21.91 5.24 0.54
N PHE A 118 -20.88 6.06 0.28
CA PHE A 118 -20.54 7.17 1.16
C PHE A 118 -21.64 8.24 1.20
N ILE A 119 -22.15 8.66 0.03
CA ILE A 119 -23.25 9.64 -0.05
C ILE A 119 -24.50 9.09 0.62
N ALA A 120 -24.87 7.83 0.35
CA ALA A 120 -26.01 7.19 0.98
C ALA A 120 -25.85 7.11 2.51
N GLY A 121 -24.70 6.65 3.00
CA GLY A 121 -24.42 6.58 4.44
C GLY A 121 -24.42 7.94 5.11
N LEU A 122 -23.82 8.95 4.49
CA LEU A 122 -23.81 10.32 5.00
C LEU A 122 -25.21 10.91 5.01
N SER A 123 -26.01 10.67 3.96
CA SER A 123 -27.40 11.13 3.89
C SER A 123 -28.25 10.53 5.02
N VAL A 124 -28.09 9.24 5.28
CA VAL A 124 -28.78 8.57 6.39
C VAL A 124 -28.34 9.16 7.73
N LYS A 125 -27.05 9.45 7.92
CA LYS A 125 -26.54 10.08 9.15
C LYS A 125 -27.07 11.51 9.34
N LEU A 126 -27.22 12.29 8.27
CA LEU A 126 -27.64 13.70 8.34
C LEU A 126 -29.16 13.88 8.40
N PHE A 127 -29.92 13.04 7.69
CA PHE A 127 -31.37 13.19 7.51
C PHE A 127 -32.19 12.06 8.14
N GLY A 128 -31.55 10.94 8.47
CA GLY A 128 -32.18 9.88 9.25
C GLY A 128 -32.49 10.44 10.65
N ASN A 129 -33.72 10.20 11.12
CA ASN A 129 -34.16 10.59 12.47
C ASN A 129 -33.46 9.77 13.56
N THR A 130 -32.15 9.63 13.50
CA THR A 130 -31.32 9.21 14.64
C THR A 130 -31.20 10.40 15.59
N CYS A 131 -32.34 10.96 16.01
CA CYS A 131 -32.44 11.70 17.27
C CYS A 131 -32.28 10.76 18.45
N GLY A 132 -31.28 9.93 18.42
CA GLY A 132 -30.73 9.32 19.59
C GLY A 132 -30.01 10.43 20.32
N VAL A 133 -30.62 10.92 21.39
CA VAL A 133 -29.90 11.53 22.51
C VAL A 133 -28.65 10.68 22.67
N TYR A 134 -27.46 11.25 22.43
CA TYR A 134 -26.21 10.56 22.76
C TYR A 134 -26.33 10.16 24.22
N PRO A 135 -26.43 8.88 24.55
CA PRO A 135 -26.53 8.49 25.94
C PRO A 135 -25.27 9.02 26.62
N GLU A 136 -25.42 9.62 27.82
CA GLU A 136 -24.31 10.16 28.59
C GLU A 136 -23.20 9.14 28.84
N ASN A 137 -23.46 7.84 28.63
CA ASN A 137 -22.53 6.73 28.67
C ASN A 137 -22.46 6.03 27.32
N THR A 138 -21.54 6.46 26.44
CA THR A 138 -21.24 5.77 25.18
C THR A 138 -20.55 4.45 25.47
N HIS A 139 -21.27 3.35 25.33
CA HIS A 139 -20.69 2.01 25.48
C HIS A 139 -20.22 1.49 24.13
N ILE A 140 -18.93 1.75 23.83
CA ILE A 140 -18.29 1.20 22.64
C ILE A 140 -17.91 -0.24 22.92
N ILE A 141 -18.24 -1.13 21.98
CA ILE A 141 -17.78 -2.52 22.01
C ILE A 141 -16.31 -2.53 21.55
N ILE A 142 -15.38 -2.34 22.50
CA ILE A 142 -13.95 -2.11 22.23
C ILE A 142 -13.33 -3.18 21.34
N TRP A 143 -13.58 -4.46 21.60
CA TRP A 143 -13.02 -5.54 20.79
C TRP A 143 -13.52 -5.51 19.35
N LEU A 144 -14.82 -5.19 19.13
CA LEU A 144 -15.42 -5.08 17.80
C LEU A 144 -14.87 -3.86 17.06
N TYR A 145 -14.70 -2.73 17.77
CA TYR A 145 -14.05 -1.53 17.23
C TYR A 145 -12.66 -1.85 16.69
N TYR A 146 -11.79 -2.48 17.49
CA TYR A 146 -10.45 -2.87 17.04
C TYR A 146 -10.49 -3.86 15.88
N LEU A 147 -11.38 -4.86 15.91
CA LEU A 147 -11.51 -5.84 14.83
C LEU A 147 -11.90 -5.16 13.51
N ILE A 148 -12.89 -4.26 13.52
CA ILE A 148 -13.34 -3.53 12.33
C ILE A 148 -12.25 -2.59 11.83
N CYS A 149 -11.55 -1.87 12.71
CA CYS A 149 -10.43 -1.01 12.32
C CYS A 149 -9.30 -1.80 11.63
N TRP A 150 -8.91 -2.94 12.17
CA TRP A 150 -7.94 -3.83 11.54
C TRP A 150 -8.41 -4.36 10.19
N PHE A 151 -9.68 -4.75 10.11
CA PHE A 151 -10.28 -5.19 8.85
C PHE A 151 -10.29 -4.06 7.79
N SER A 152 -10.56 -2.82 8.22
CA SER A 152 -10.52 -1.64 7.34
C SER A 152 -9.14 -1.39 6.77
N ILE A 153 -8.08 -1.53 7.58
CA ILE A 153 -6.70 -1.42 7.10
C ILE A 153 -6.38 -2.52 6.08
N LEU A 154 -6.84 -3.76 6.31
CA LEU A 154 -6.68 -4.85 5.36
C LEU A 154 -7.45 -4.60 4.06
N LEU A 155 -8.68 -4.08 4.13
CA LEU A 155 -9.47 -3.73 2.94
C LEU A 155 -8.82 -2.63 2.11
N HIS A 156 -8.21 -1.64 2.75
CA HIS A 156 -7.41 -0.61 2.09
C HIS A 156 -6.32 -1.26 1.21
N GLU A 157 -5.55 -2.18 1.79
CA GLU A 157 -4.50 -2.89 1.06
C GLU A 157 -5.06 -3.83 -0.04
N ILE A 158 -6.21 -4.44 0.21
CA ILE A 158 -6.93 -5.24 -0.81
C ILE A 158 -7.35 -4.35 -1.98
N GLY A 159 -7.72 -3.08 -1.74
CA GLY A 159 -7.95 -2.09 -2.79
C GLY A 159 -6.73 -1.96 -3.71
N HIS A 160 -5.54 -1.73 -3.15
CA HIS A 160 -4.29 -1.68 -3.92
C HIS A 160 -3.99 -3.00 -4.64
N MET A 161 -4.22 -4.13 -3.98
CA MET A 161 -4.06 -5.44 -4.62
C MET A 161 -4.98 -5.59 -5.84
N ASN A 162 -6.26 -5.22 -5.70
CA ASN A 162 -7.24 -5.27 -6.77
C ASN A 162 -6.80 -4.43 -7.98
N ALA A 163 -6.46 -3.17 -7.75
CA ALA A 163 -5.97 -2.27 -8.80
C ALA A 163 -4.65 -2.78 -9.42
N GLY A 164 -3.74 -3.27 -8.58
CA GLY A 164 -2.47 -3.84 -9.03
C GLY A 164 -2.68 -4.99 -10.02
N ILE A 165 -3.52 -5.95 -9.69
CA ILE A 165 -3.85 -7.08 -10.56
C ILE A 165 -4.56 -6.59 -11.82
N ALA A 166 -5.53 -5.68 -11.68
CA ALA A 166 -6.28 -5.10 -12.80
C ALA A 166 -5.37 -4.45 -13.86
N TYR A 167 -4.39 -3.67 -13.42
CA TYR A 167 -3.45 -2.99 -14.32
C TYR A 167 -2.27 -3.86 -14.75
N GLY A 168 -2.01 -4.97 -14.09
CA GLY A 168 -0.97 -5.93 -14.46
C GLY A 168 0.32 -5.77 -13.72
N TYR A 169 0.29 -5.18 -12.53
CA TYR A 169 1.38 -5.32 -11.57
C TYR A 169 1.51 -6.79 -11.15
N LYS A 170 2.72 -7.23 -10.89
CA LYS A 170 2.92 -8.50 -10.21
C LYS A 170 2.75 -8.28 -8.71
N VAL A 171 1.56 -8.54 -8.21
CA VAL A 171 1.32 -8.60 -6.77
C VAL A 171 1.91 -9.89 -6.23
N CYS A 172 2.71 -9.80 -5.18
CA CYS A 172 3.42 -10.92 -4.58
C CYS A 172 2.73 -11.42 -3.31
N SER A 173 2.36 -10.50 -2.42
CA SER A 173 1.75 -10.87 -1.13
C SER A 173 0.95 -9.72 -0.53
N VAL A 174 0.05 -10.08 0.38
CA VAL A 174 -0.61 -9.17 1.32
C VAL A 174 -0.21 -9.60 2.72
N GLY A 175 0.09 -8.66 3.59
CA GLY A 175 0.57 -8.98 4.93
C GLY A 175 0.34 -7.87 5.94
N VAL A 176 0.77 -8.14 7.18
CA VAL A 176 0.76 -7.19 8.29
C VAL A 176 2.17 -6.67 8.50
N LEU A 177 2.28 -5.37 8.71
CA LEU A 177 3.53 -4.67 8.99
C LEU A 177 3.73 -4.54 10.50
N PHE A 178 4.95 -4.82 10.96
CA PHE A 178 5.32 -4.75 12.36
C PHE A 178 6.54 -3.84 12.57
N ILE A 179 6.55 -3.15 13.71
CA ILE A 179 7.76 -2.59 14.31
C ILE A 179 8.06 -3.39 15.58
N GLY A 180 9.13 -4.18 15.58
CA GLY A 180 9.36 -5.16 16.64
C GLY A 180 8.21 -6.16 16.71
N ILE A 181 7.49 -6.19 17.84
CA ILE A 181 6.32 -7.07 18.06
C ILE A 181 4.97 -6.36 17.82
N LEU A 182 4.99 -5.03 17.62
CA LEU A 182 3.77 -4.24 17.49
C LEU A 182 3.30 -4.21 16.03
N PRO A 183 2.08 -4.65 15.74
CA PRO A 183 1.48 -4.50 14.43
C PRO A 183 1.09 -3.04 14.22
N ILE A 184 1.60 -2.43 13.15
CA ILE A 184 1.39 -1.01 12.85
C ILE A 184 0.55 -0.76 11.60
N GLY A 185 0.33 -1.79 10.78
CA GLY A 185 -0.45 -1.65 9.56
C GLY A 185 -0.49 -2.93 8.74
N ALA A 186 -1.00 -2.80 7.54
CA ALA A 186 -0.94 -3.83 6.51
C ALA A 186 -0.10 -3.36 5.32
N TYR A 187 0.21 -4.25 4.39
CA TYR A 187 0.92 -3.91 3.16
C TYR A 187 0.56 -4.84 2.02
N VAL A 188 0.63 -4.31 0.81
CA VAL A 188 0.63 -5.10 -0.43
C VAL A 188 2.00 -4.98 -1.08
N SER A 189 2.61 -6.12 -1.32
CA SER A 189 3.88 -6.19 -2.02
C SER A 189 3.66 -6.33 -3.52
N CYS A 190 4.19 -5.37 -4.28
CA CYS A 190 4.16 -5.36 -5.74
C CYS A 190 5.58 -5.31 -6.30
N ASN A 191 5.88 -6.19 -7.25
CA ASN A 191 7.14 -6.14 -7.98
C ASN A 191 6.93 -5.51 -9.37
N GLU A 192 7.22 -4.22 -9.51
CA GLU A 192 7.06 -3.50 -10.78
C GLU A 192 7.94 -4.07 -11.89
N LYS A 193 9.18 -4.47 -11.57
CA LYS A 193 10.16 -4.99 -12.54
C LYS A 193 9.74 -6.34 -13.13
N MET A 194 8.94 -7.09 -12.38
CA MET A 194 8.40 -8.40 -12.77
C MET A 194 6.97 -8.31 -13.28
N SER A 195 6.42 -7.09 -13.36
CA SER A 195 5.05 -6.85 -13.81
C SER A 195 4.84 -7.29 -15.26
N TYR A 196 3.62 -7.67 -15.58
CA TYR A 196 3.23 -8.14 -16.92
C TYR A 196 3.23 -7.02 -17.96
N LYS A 197 3.20 -5.78 -17.51
CA LYS A 197 3.30 -4.57 -18.30
C LYS A 197 4.61 -3.85 -17.93
N LYS A 198 5.36 -3.40 -18.91
CA LYS A 198 6.66 -2.75 -18.68
C LYS A 198 6.51 -1.28 -18.26
N ASN A 199 5.53 -0.59 -18.82
CA ASN A 199 5.30 0.83 -18.57
C ASN A 199 3.86 1.05 -18.14
N PHE A 200 3.67 1.64 -16.98
CA PHE A 200 2.37 2.06 -16.47
C PHE A 200 2.16 3.53 -16.80
N SER A 201 0.97 3.87 -17.29
CA SER A 201 0.58 5.26 -17.49
C SER A 201 0.39 5.95 -16.13
N SER A 202 0.53 7.29 -16.11
CA SER A 202 0.27 8.08 -14.89
C SER A 202 -1.14 7.81 -14.35
N LYS A 203 -2.14 7.66 -15.23
CA LYS A 203 -3.52 7.33 -14.83
C LYS A 203 -3.62 5.98 -14.10
N GLU A 204 -2.93 4.94 -14.57
CA GLU A 204 -2.93 3.62 -13.92
C GLU A 204 -2.23 3.66 -12.56
N LYS A 205 -1.14 4.42 -12.45
CA LYS A 205 -0.44 4.63 -11.17
C LYS A 205 -1.31 5.39 -10.18
N ILE A 206 -1.93 6.49 -10.61
CA ILE A 206 -2.83 7.28 -9.77
C ILE A 206 -3.96 6.39 -9.24
N GLN A 207 -4.65 5.67 -10.13
CA GLN A 207 -5.76 4.79 -9.72
C GLN A 207 -5.31 3.67 -8.80
N PHE A 208 -4.10 3.14 -8.98
CA PHE A 208 -3.51 2.16 -8.06
C PHE A 208 -3.38 2.74 -6.64
N TYR A 209 -2.88 3.97 -6.51
CA TYR A 209 -2.75 4.60 -5.19
C TYR A 209 -4.07 5.07 -4.60
N LEU A 210 -5.03 5.53 -5.42
CA LEU A 210 -6.34 5.95 -4.95
C LEU A 210 -7.22 4.78 -4.51
N SER A 211 -7.01 3.57 -5.01
CA SER A 211 -7.88 2.42 -4.74
C SER A 211 -7.94 2.02 -3.26
N GLY A 212 -6.89 2.25 -2.47
CA GLY A 212 -6.91 2.09 -1.02
C GLY A 212 -7.81 3.13 -0.35
N ILE A 213 -7.71 4.39 -0.77
CA ILE A 213 -8.53 5.50 -0.27
C ILE A 213 -10.01 5.25 -0.60
N GLU A 214 -10.32 4.83 -1.83
CA GLU A 214 -11.66 4.47 -2.28
C GLU A 214 -12.25 3.32 -1.44
N SER A 215 -11.45 2.33 -1.08
CA SER A 215 -11.85 1.23 -0.19
C SER A 215 -12.23 1.73 1.21
N ASN A 216 -11.49 2.66 1.78
CA ASN A 216 -11.82 3.28 3.07
C ASN A 216 -13.12 4.10 3.00
N ILE A 217 -13.30 4.88 1.94
CA ILE A 217 -14.53 5.67 1.70
C ILE A 217 -15.74 4.75 1.57
N MET A 218 -15.62 3.66 0.82
CA MET A 218 -16.67 2.65 0.68
C MET A 218 -17.02 2.01 2.02
N MET A 219 -16.01 1.61 2.79
CA MET A 219 -16.20 1.01 4.12
C MET A 219 -16.89 1.99 5.08
N ALA A 220 -16.49 3.26 5.09
CA ALA A 220 -17.15 4.29 5.88
C ALA A 220 -18.65 4.40 5.54
N GLY A 221 -18.98 4.42 4.26
CA GLY A 221 -20.38 4.48 3.81
C GLY A 221 -21.19 3.24 4.24
N ILE A 222 -20.63 2.05 4.07
CA ILE A 222 -21.27 0.78 4.49
C ILE A 222 -21.51 0.78 6.00
N LEU A 223 -20.53 1.20 6.80
CA LEU A 223 -20.64 1.25 8.27
C LEU A 223 -21.70 2.27 8.72
N LEU A 224 -21.79 3.44 8.06
CA LEU A 224 -22.84 4.43 8.33
C LEU A 224 -24.23 3.89 7.99
N LEU A 225 -24.39 3.19 6.87
CA LEU A 225 -25.66 2.55 6.52
C LEU A 225 -26.04 1.44 7.50
N ALA A 226 -25.09 0.61 7.88
CA ALA A 226 -25.32 -0.48 8.84
C ALA A 226 -25.68 0.07 10.23
N SER A 227 -25.09 1.18 10.65
CA SER A 227 -25.39 1.81 11.94
C SER A 227 -26.83 2.28 12.06
N PHE A 228 -27.50 2.57 10.95
CA PHE A 228 -28.89 3.00 10.95
C PHE A 228 -29.88 1.87 11.26
N VAL A 229 -29.52 0.64 10.97
CA VAL A 229 -30.42 -0.55 11.06
C VAL A 229 -30.22 -1.31 12.38
N LEU A 230 -29.15 -1.01 13.12
CA LEU A 230 -28.70 -1.79 14.27
C LEU A 230 -28.98 -1.07 15.60
N ASP A 231 -28.94 -1.86 16.69
CA ASP A 231 -29.18 -1.38 18.04
C ASP A 231 -28.16 -0.32 18.51
N SER A 232 -28.52 0.50 19.52
CA SER A 232 -27.76 1.69 19.93
C SER A 232 -26.27 1.48 20.15
N TYR A 233 -25.86 0.48 20.94
CA TYR A 233 -24.45 0.21 21.24
C TYR A 233 -23.64 -0.21 20.01
N LEU A 234 -24.23 -1.06 19.16
CA LEU A 234 -23.59 -1.52 17.94
C LEU A 234 -23.52 -0.38 16.91
N SER A 235 -24.61 0.41 16.83
CA SER A 235 -24.67 1.59 15.97
C SER A 235 -23.56 2.59 16.30
N GLU A 236 -23.35 2.95 17.57
CA GLU A 236 -22.29 3.86 17.99
C GLU A 236 -20.89 3.33 17.63
N THR A 237 -20.66 2.04 17.88
CA THR A 237 -19.39 1.40 17.52
C THR A 237 -19.13 1.49 16.01
N LEU A 238 -20.16 1.24 15.18
CA LEU A 238 -20.03 1.33 13.71
C LEU A 238 -19.81 2.77 13.24
N VAL A 239 -20.47 3.76 13.84
CA VAL A 239 -20.23 5.18 13.52
C VAL A 239 -18.80 5.58 13.85
N MET A 240 -18.24 5.13 14.99
CA MET A 240 -16.85 5.38 15.31
C MET A 240 -15.89 4.73 14.32
N CYS A 241 -16.15 3.48 13.93
CA CYS A 241 -15.36 2.80 12.89
C CYS A 241 -15.46 3.52 11.53
N ALA A 242 -16.64 4.06 11.17
CA ALA A 242 -16.82 4.87 9.97
C ALA A 242 -15.97 6.15 10.02
N ASN A 243 -15.97 6.85 11.16
CA ASN A 243 -15.14 8.04 11.35
C ASN A 243 -13.64 7.72 11.21
N VAL A 244 -13.18 6.57 11.73
CA VAL A 244 -11.79 6.10 11.54
C VAL A 244 -11.49 5.88 10.05
N ASN A 245 -12.40 5.26 9.31
CA ASN A 245 -12.22 5.06 7.86
C ASN A 245 -12.17 6.38 7.09
N ILE A 246 -13.01 7.36 7.45
CA ILE A 246 -12.95 8.72 6.87
C ILE A 246 -11.61 9.36 7.19
N LEU A 247 -11.15 9.27 8.44
CA LEU A 247 -9.84 9.81 8.84
C LEU A 247 -8.69 9.13 8.07
N LEU A 248 -8.71 7.81 7.92
CA LEU A 248 -7.72 7.07 7.15
C LEU A 248 -7.73 7.50 5.67
N ALA A 249 -8.91 7.70 5.08
CA ALA A 249 -9.03 8.20 3.70
C ALA A 249 -8.45 9.60 3.56
N ILE A 250 -8.75 10.51 4.49
CA ILE A 250 -8.21 11.88 4.50
C ILE A 250 -6.69 11.85 4.67
N LEU A 251 -6.18 11.13 5.67
CA LEU A 251 -4.74 11.04 5.91
C LEU A 251 -4.00 10.46 4.71
N ASN A 252 -4.49 9.36 4.13
CA ASN A 252 -3.88 8.77 2.94
C ASN A 252 -4.02 9.63 1.68
N SER A 253 -4.92 10.62 1.65
CA SER A 253 -5.03 11.59 0.55
C SER A 253 -4.00 12.72 0.66
N LEU A 254 -3.36 12.90 1.81
CA LEU A 254 -2.39 13.96 2.00
C LEU A 254 -1.10 13.70 1.24
N PRO A 255 -0.47 14.74 0.67
CA PRO A 255 0.80 14.62 -0.05
C PRO A 255 2.00 14.51 0.91
N ALA A 256 1.93 13.60 1.88
CA ALA A 256 2.97 13.39 2.88
C ALA A 256 3.71 12.07 2.63
N MET A 257 5.01 12.03 2.95
CA MET A 257 5.91 10.92 2.68
C MET A 257 5.34 9.58 3.16
N GLY A 258 5.31 8.62 2.26
CA GLY A 258 4.87 7.26 2.53
C GLY A 258 3.37 7.03 2.37
N LEU A 259 2.56 8.09 2.26
CA LEU A 259 1.12 8.01 2.04
C LEU A 259 0.78 7.89 0.55
N ASP A 260 -0.41 7.41 0.27
CA ASP A 260 -0.84 7.17 -1.12
C ASP A 260 -1.06 8.47 -1.90
N GLY A 261 -1.50 9.54 -1.22
CA GLY A 261 -1.66 10.87 -1.82
C GLY A 261 -0.34 11.45 -2.35
N GLU A 262 0.77 11.23 -1.64
CA GLU A 262 2.10 11.61 -2.12
C GLU A 262 2.46 10.87 -3.42
N LYS A 263 2.25 9.56 -3.44
CA LYS A 263 2.55 8.71 -4.60
C LYS A 263 1.63 9.01 -5.79
N ALA A 264 0.34 9.24 -5.53
CA ALA A 264 -0.63 9.61 -6.56
C ALA A 264 -0.29 10.97 -7.18
N LEU A 265 0.05 11.97 -6.34
CA LEU A 265 0.45 13.30 -6.79
C LEU A 265 1.78 13.26 -7.56
N SER A 266 2.75 12.47 -7.10
CA SER A 266 4.03 12.26 -7.80
C SER A 266 3.81 11.63 -9.18
N ALA A 267 2.92 10.63 -9.28
CA ALA A 267 2.55 10.01 -10.55
C ALA A 267 1.80 10.98 -11.49
N PHE A 268 0.98 11.87 -10.94
CA PHE A 268 0.30 12.92 -11.70
C PHE A 268 1.28 13.94 -12.29
N LEU A 269 2.25 14.36 -11.50
CA LEU A 269 3.29 15.31 -11.92
C LEU A 269 4.40 14.68 -12.77
N GLY A 270 4.44 13.35 -12.87
CA GLY A 270 5.48 12.62 -13.60
C GLY A 270 6.86 12.67 -12.94
N ILE A 271 6.91 12.83 -11.64
CA ILE A 271 8.14 12.83 -10.83
C ILE A 271 8.20 11.60 -9.93
N ASP A 272 9.41 11.21 -9.51
CA ASP A 272 9.57 9.99 -8.69
C ASP A 272 8.99 10.16 -7.28
N SER A 273 9.24 11.29 -6.64
CA SER A 273 8.67 11.64 -5.32
C SER A 273 8.60 13.15 -5.16
N ILE A 274 7.39 13.64 -4.86
CA ILE A 274 7.19 15.06 -4.60
C ILE A 274 7.80 15.50 -3.28
N PHE A 275 7.85 14.60 -2.31
CA PHE A 275 8.50 14.86 -1.03
C PHE A 275 9.99 15.15 -1.21
N PHE A 276 10.73 14.26 -1.91
CA PHE A 276 12.16 14.48 -2.15
C PHE A 276 12.42 15.71 -3.03
N ALA A 277 11.57 15.96 -4.03
CA ALA A 277 11.66 17.18 -4.84
C ALA A 277 11.47 18.45 -3.97
N SER A 278 10.54 18.42 -3.01
CA SER A 278 10.32 19.53 -2.07
C SER A 278 11.48 19.70 -1.10
N LEU A 279 12.08 18.61 -0.64
CA LEU A 279 13.26 18.63 0.22
C LEU A 279 14.48 19.18 -0.51
N GLU A 280 14.72 18.76 -1.76
CA GLU A 280 15.76 19.31 -2.62
C GLU A 280 15.56 20.82 -2.84
N TRP A 281 14.32 21.26 -3.11
CA TRP A 281 14.01 22.68 -3.22
C TRP A 281 14.37 23.46 -1.94
N LEU A 282 14.10 22.89 -0.77
CA LEU A 282 14.43 23.52 0.51
C LEU A 282 15.95 23.62 0.73
N LEU A 283 16.68 22.55 0.47
CA LEU A 283 18.10 22.42 0.76
C LEU A 283 18.99 23.09 -0.30
N ASP A 284 18.60 23.05 -1.58
CA ASP A 284 19.38 23.59 -2.69
C ASP A 284 19.01 25.06 -2.99
N LYS A 285 19.82 25.98 -2.46
CA LYS A 285 19.68 27.42 -2.67
C LYS A 285 19.77 27.84 -4.16
N HIS A 286 20.56 27.12 -4.97
CA HIS A 286 20.71 27.44 -6.39
C HIS A 286 19.45 27.07 -7.17
N ARG A 287 18.89 25.91 -6.96
CA ARG A 287 17.62 25.48 -7.54
C ARG A 287 16.47 26.41 -7.16
N ARG A 288 16.38 26.77 -5.87
CA ARG A 288 15.36 27.71 -5.38
C ARG A 288 15.47 29.08 -6.04
N LYS A 289 16.69 29.65 -6.14
CA LYS A 289 16.92 30.93 -6.83
C LYS A 289 16.62 30.85 -8.32
N SER A 290 16.99 29.75 -8.98
CA SER A 290 16.69 29.51 -10.39
C SER A 290 15.18 29.47 -10.62
N LEU A 291 14.43 28.75 -9.78
CA LEU A 291 12.99 28.65 -9.86
C LEU A 291 12.32 30.04 -9.73
N LEU A 292 12.74 30.83 -8.74
CA LEU A 292 12.18 32.15 -8.50
C LEU A 292 12.41 33.15 -9.66
N ARG A 293 13.45 32.93 -10.50
CA ARG A 293 13.69 33.76 -11.71
C ARG A 293 12.59 33.61 -12.78
N HIS A 294 11.77 32.55 -12.69
CA HIS A 294 10.62 32.37 -13.61
C HIS A 294 9.38 33.18 -13.22
N GLY A 295 9.54 34.22 -12.40
CA GLY A 295 8.46 35.14 -12.03
C GLY A 295 7.32 34.47 -11.27
N ILE A 296 6.09 34.81 -11.60
CA ILE A 296 4.87 34.32 -10.89
C ILE A 296 4.82 32.79 -10.82
N VAL A 297 5.18 32.10 -11.90
CA VAL A 297 5.19 30.62 -11.93
C VAL A 297 6.21 30.07 -10.95
N GLY A 298 7.39 30.67 -10.87
CA GLY A 298 8.42 30.27 -9.92
C GLY A 298 8.02 30.46 -8.47
N TYR A 299 7.32 31.57 -8.15
CA TYR A 299 6.75 31.79 -6.81
C TYR A 299 5.64 30.80 -6.49
N ALA A 300 4.73 30.50 -7.43
CA ALA A 300 3.69 29.49 -7.25
C ALA A 300 4.25 28.09 -6.99
N CYS A 301 5.25 27.66 -7.77
CA CYS A 301 5.95 26.40 -7.54
C CYS A 301 6.66 26.37 -6.17
N SER A 302 7.29 27.48 -5.77
CA SER A 302 7.95 27.56 -4.45
C SER A 302 6.94 27.48 -3.30
N ALA A 303 5.80 28.13 -3.41
CA ALA A 303 4.71 28.04 -2.44
C ALA A 303 4.15 26.60 -2.37
N PHE A 304 3.99 25.94 -3.52
CA PHE A 304 3.54 24.56 -3.60
C PHE A 304 4.53 23.61 -2.88
N PHE A 305 5.83 23.67 -3.16
CA PHE A 305 6.82 22.85 -2.46
C PHE A 305 6.86 23.14 -0.96
N GLY A 306 6.73 24.42 -0.57
CA GLY A 306 6.63 24.82 0.83
C GLY A 306 5.39 24.21 1.51
N SER A 307 4.23 24.22 0.85
CA SER A 307 3.00 23.62 1.40
C SER A 307 3.12 22.10 1.60
N ILE A 308 3.80 21.38 0.70
CA ILE A 308 4.09 19.95 0.86
C ILE A 308 4.92 19.69 2.13
N LEU A 309 5.96 20.48 2.36
CA LEU A 309 6.80 20.33 3.56
C LEU A 309 6.04 20.67 4.84
N VAL A 310 5.20 21.73 4.83
CA VAL A 310 4.33 22.05 5.97
C VAL A 310 3.35 20.92 6.25
N THR A 311 2.70 20.37 5.21
CA THR A 311 1.82 19.21 5.36
C THR A 311 2.55 18.03 6.00
N GLN A 312 3.77 17.75 5.56
CA GLN A 312 4.60 16.69 6.15
C GLN A 312 4.86 16.92 7.65
N ILE A 313 5.22 18.14 8.05
CA ILE A 313 5.46 18.48 9.44
C ILE A 313 4.16 18.30 10.25
N LEU A 314 3.03 18.79 9.76
CA LEU A 314 1.73 18.65 10.43
C LEU A 314 1.32 17.20 10.61
N VAL A 315 1.50 16.35 9.60
CA VAL A 315 1.23 14.90 9.69
C VAL A 315 2.12 14.24 10.75
N VAL A 316 3.42 14.54 10.76
CA VAL A 316 4.34 14.00 11.76
C VAL A 316 3.95 14.45 13.17
N LEU A 317 3.65 15.75 13.35
CA LEU A 317 3.21 16.28 14.65
C LEU A 317 1.89 15.65 15.11
N TYR A 318 0.94 15.45 14.21
CA TYR A 318 -0.32 14.78 14.49
C TYR A 318 -0.08 13.33 14.96
N ILE A 319 0.75 12.57 14.27
CA ILE A 319 1.09 11.21 14.65
C ILE A 319 1.76 11.19 16.03
N LEU A 320 2.77 12.04 16.25
CA LEU A 320 3.48 12.10 17.52
C LEU A 320 2.56 12.50 18.68
N SER A 321 1.65 13.47 18.49
CA SER A 321 0.70 13.87 19.54
C SER A 321 -0.22 12.71 19.94
N ASN A 322 -0.72 11.92 18.98
CA ASN A 322 -1.54 10.76 19.29
C ASN A 322 -0.76 9.67 20.05
N TYR A 323 0.51 9.45 19.72
CA TYR A 323 1.37 8.53 20.48
C TYR A 323 1.61 9.01 21.91
N VAL A 324 1.86 10.31 22.12
CA VAL A 324 2.03 10.89 23.46
C VAL A 324 0.76 10.73 24.29
N ILE A 325 -0.41 11.00 23.72
CA ILE A 325 -1.70 10.80 24.39
C ILE A 325 -1.90 9.33 24.76
N LEU A 326 -1.62 8.41 23.82
CA LEU A 326 -1.76 6.97 24.07
C LEU A 326 -0.85 6.50 25.22
N ILE A 327 0.41 6.97 25.25
CA ILE A 327 1.35 6.64 26.32
C ILE A 327 0.87 7.24 27.64
N TYR A 328 0.41 8.48 27.64
CA TYR A 328 -0.12 9.13 28.83
C TYR A 328 -1.31 8.36 29.43
N GLU A 329 -2.29 8.00 28.61
CA GLU A 329 -3.43 7.21 29.04
C GLU A 329 -3.01 5.81 29.54
N ALA A 330 -2.09 5.14 28.84
CA ALA A 330 -1.56 3.86 29.27
C ALA A 330 -0.88 3.94 30.66
N VAL A 331 -0.06 4.97 30.89
CA VAL A 331 0.61 5.21 32.19
C VAL A 331 -0.42 5.47 33.28
N LYS A 332 -1.45 6.27 33.01
CA LYS A 332 -2.54 6.56 33.98
C LYS A 332 -3.30 5.32 34.41
N TYR A 333 -3.39 4.28 33.56
CA TYR A 333 -4.02 3.00 33.95
C TYR A 333 -3.10 2.04 34.70
N ILE A 334 -1.78 2.25 34.61
CA ILE A 334 -0.80 1.38 35.31
C ILE A 334 -0.48 1.90 36.74
N PHE A 335 -0.55 3.22 36.93
CA PHE A 335 -0.29 3.91 38.19
C PHE A 335 -1.55 4.60 38.71
#